data_94a3c89d7957cc3524ff6de8463c5475
#
_entry.id   94a3c89d7957cc3524ff6de8463c5475
#
_cell.length_a   1.000
_cell.length_b   1.000
_cell.length_c   1.000
_cell.angle_alpha   90.00
_cell.angle_beta   90.00
_cell.angle_gamma   90.00
#
_symmetry.space_group_name_H-M   'P 1'
#
loop_
_entity.id
_entity.type
_entity.pdbx_description
1 polymer ?
#
loop_
_entity_poly.entity_id
_entity_poly.type
_entity_poly.pdbx_seq_one_letter_code
_entity_poly.pdbx_strand_id
1 'polypeptide(L)'
;TESAVEQLFVRRRSLPQAIICANDAMAITTVSVLKRHGIKIPENVIVTGFDGINEIRYSIPQITTCLCSSEHLAQTVSDTIMQMLSGRAVPESVLVVPELQASESCGCTTSVKLNASEELSYINNSFNRYQIEEEHMFRMISRILECQDFSEVANVLDKYDFYDMVIALNPECTDRTFDPLRKHSDSVFSDLLKIIYNTNFPMHGRIDDMRKSDLHPNLKDMLTEHEEPLFFLSLNYMGVPMGFLCFSYHNYDIQNYYKTFQITSTLNTAFGAFRSKQYQHYLTEKIEEMYRCDGLTHLLNRAALKNLYP
;
A
#
# COMPACT_ATOMS: atom_id res chain seq x y z
N THR A 1 -0.65 -12.09 -17.37
CA THR A 1 -1.85 -12.62 -18.09
C THR A 1 -1.70 -12.40 -19.59
N GLU A 2 -1.45 -11.19 -20.07
CA GLU A 2 -1.37 -10.85 -21.50
C GLU A 2 -0.42 -11.78 -22.26
N SER A 3 0.84 -11.87 -21.83
CA SER A 3 1.84 -12.76 -22.44
C SER A 3 1.43 -14.24 -22.44
N ALA A 4 0.71 -14.71 -21.39
CA ALA A 4 0.24 -16.08 -21.33
C ALA A 4 -0.86 -16.35 -22.36
N VAL A 5 -1.79 -15.42 -22.54
CA VAL A 5 -2.86 -15.53 -23.55
C VAL A 5 -2.28 -15.47 -24.95
N GLU A 6 -1.32 -14.58 -25.23
CA GLU A 6 -0.63 -14.51 -26.53
C GLU A 6 0.12 -15.82 -26.85
N GLN A 7 0.76 -16.43 -25.86
CA GLN A 7 1.42 -17.74 -26.04
C GLN A 7 0.44 -18.86 -26.42
N LEU A 8 -0.85 -18.78 -26.06
CA LEU A 8 -1.85 -19.76 -26.50
C LEU A 8 -2.00 -19.74 -28.02
N PHE A 9 -1.90 -18.57 -28.68
CA PHE A 9 -1.96 -18.47 -30.14
C PHE A 9 -0.73 -19.04 -30.81
N VAL A 10 0.45 -18.85 -30.20
CA VAL A 10 1.73 -19.32 -30.76
C VAL A 10 1.88 -20.84 -30.62
N ARG A 11 1.43 -21.41 -29.51
CA ARG A 11 1.65 -22.82 -29.16
C ARG A 11 0.56 -23.77 -29.61
N ARG A 12 -0.67 -23.29 -29.81
CA ARG A 12 -1.81 -24.13 -30.16
C ARG A 12 -2.27 -23.85 -31.61
N ARG A 13 -2.50 -24.91 -32.36
CA ARG A 13 -3.10 -24.83 -33.72
C ARG A 13 -4.60 -24.56 -33.70
N SER A 14 -5.26 -24.67 -32.54
CA SER A 14 -6.69 -24.43 -32.34
C SER A 14 -6.92 -23.69 -31.01
N LEU A 15 -7.91 -22.78 -31.00
CA LEU A 15 -8.35 -22.12 -29.80
C LEU A 15 -9.03 -23.10 -28.83
N PRO A 16 -8.89 -22.90 -27.51
CA PRO A 16 -9.69 -23.62 -26.55
C PRO A 16 -11.15 -23.17 -26.65
N GLN A 17 -12.09 -24.04 -26.29
CA GLN A 17 -13.52 -23.69 -26.26
C GLN A 17 -13.87 -22.73 -25.11
N ALA A 18 -13.10 -22.79 -24.01
CA ALA A 18 -13.26 -21.93 -22.85
C ALA A 18 -11.89 -21.61 -22.20
N ILE A 19 -11.80 -20.42 -21.63
CA ILE A 19 -10.68 -19.96 -20.78
C ILE A 19 -11.26 -19.61 -19.42
N ILE A 20 -10.87 -20.36 -18.39
CA ILE A 20 -11.23 -20.10 -17.01
C ILE A 20 -10.06 -19.34 -16.37
N CYS A 21 -10.29 -18.11 -15.98
CA CYS A 21 -9.30 -17.24 -15.33
C CYS A 21 -9.38 -17.40 -13.81
N ALA A 22 -8.25 -17.29 -13.15
CA ALA A 22 -8.16 -17.42 -11.69
C ALA A 22 -8.85 -16.25 -10.96
N ASN A 23 -8.94 -15.08 -11.61
CA ASN A 23 -9.68 -13.92 -11.12
C ASN A 23 -10.22 -13.05 -12.27
N ASP A 24 -11.05 -12.07 -11.91
CA ASP A 24 -11.72 -11.20 -12.87
C ASP A 24 -10.76 -10.24 -13.58
N ALA A 25 -9.72 -9.74 -12.91
CA ALA A 25 -8.71 -8.90 -13.55
C ALA A 25 -7.97 -9.64 -14.68
N MET A 26 -7.70 -10.95 -14.48
CA MET A 26 -7.14 -11.81 -15.52
C MET A 26 -8.17 -12.04 -16.65
N ALA A 27 -9.45 -12.18 -16.33
CA ALA A 27 -10.50 -12.36 -17.31
C ALA A 27 -10.68 -11.11 -18.20
N ILE A 28 -10.69 -9.90 -17.61
CA ILE A 28 -10.76 -8.62 -18.33
C ILE A 28 -9.58 -8.50 -19.31
N THR A 29 -8.36 -8.79 -18.84
CA THR A 29 -7.16 -8.79 -19.69
C THR A 29 -7.27 -9.81 -20.82
N THR A 30 -7.77 -11.02 -20.52
CA THR A 30 -7.97 -12.08 -21.51
C THR A 30 -8.94 -11.66 -22.60
N VAL A 31 -10.10 -11.09 -22.21
CA VAL A 31 -11.11 -10.55 -23.15
C VAL A 31 -10.47 -9.47 -24.05
N SER A 32 -9.69 -8.57 -23.49
CA SER A 32 -9.00 -7.51 -24.24
C SER A 32 -8.03 -8.07 -25.27
N VAL A 33 -7.20 -9.07 -24.89
CA VAL A 33 -6.25 -9.72 -25.82
C VAL A 33 -6.99 -10.45 -26.95
N LEU A 34 -8.00 -11.26 -26.61
CA LEU A 34 -8.79 -12.02 -27.59
C LEU A 34 -9.43 -11.08 -28.61
N LYS A 35 -10.02 -9.97 -28.16
CA LYS A 35 -10.61 -8.94 -29.04
C LYS A 35 -9.60 -8.30 -29.99
N ARG A 36 -8.39 -7.99 -29.50
CA ARG A 36 -7.30 -7.47 -30.38
C ARG A 36 -6.92 -8.44 -31.49
N HIS A 37 -7.09 -9.75 -31.27
CA HIS A 37 -6.86 -10.79 -32.27
C HIS A 37 -8.10 -11.13 -33.09
N GLY A 38 -9.20 -10.35 -32.97
CA GLY A 38 -10.42 -10.54 -33.74
C GLY A 38 -11.27 -11.75 -33.32
N ILE A 39 -10.99 -12.33 -32.13
CA ILE A 39 -11.71 -13.49 -31.62
C ILE A 39 -12.96 -13.02 -30.92
N LYS A 40 -14.10 -13.61 -31.31
CA LYS A 40 -15.40 -13.29 -30.74
C LYS A 40 -15.65 -14.09 -29.49
N ILE A 41 -16.20 -13.42 -28.48
CA ILE A 41 -16.58 -13.97 -27.18
C ILE A 41 -18.07 -13.71 -27.04
N PRO A 42 -18.90 -14.74 -26.80
CA PRO A 42 -18.57 -16.15 -26.51
C PRO A 42 -18.46 -17.07 -27.70
N GLU A 43 -18.71 -16.62 -28.94
CA GLU A 43 -18.93 -17.49 -30.10
C GLU A 43 -17.73 -18.39 -30.43
N ASN A 44 -16.50 -17.87 -30.27
CA ASN A 44 -15.29 -18.65 -30.53
C ASN A 44 -14.67 -19.21 -29.25
N VAL A 45 -14.75 -18.47 -28.15
CA VAL A 45 -14.16 -18.82 -26.85
C VAL A 45 -15.02 -18.25 -25.74
N ILE A 46 -15.38 -19.07 -24.78
CA ILE A 46 -15.99 -18.64 -23.52
C ILE A 46 -14.89 -18.15 -22.58
N VAL A 47 -15.13 -17.05 -21.85
CA VAL A 47 -14.21 -16.55 -20.83
C VAL A 47 -14.95 -16.39 -19.50
N THR A 48 -14.36 -16.92 -18.42
CA THR A 48 -14.89 -16.76 -17.06
C THR A 48 -13.83 -16.26 -16.12
N GLY A 49 -14.25 -15.50 -15.10
CA GLY A 49 -13.43 -14.99 -14.01
C GLY A 49 -13.82 -15.57 -12.66
N PHE A 50 -13.33 -14.93 -11.60
CA PHE A 50 -13.59 -15.23 -10.20
C PHE A 50 -13.38 -13.94 -9.39
N ASP A 51 -14.05 -13.75 -8.27
CA ASP A 51 -14.08 -12.66 -7.29
C ASP A 51 -15.35 -11.79 -7.36
N GLY A 52 -15.89 -11.49 -8.54
CA GLY A 52 -17.07 -10.65 -8.71
C GLY A 52 -16.78 -9.15 -8.56
N ILE A 53 -15.61 -8.68 -9.03
CA ILE A 53 -15.26 -7.26 -8.99
C ILE A 53 -16.19 -6.40 -9.85
N ASN A 54 -16.39 -5.14 -9.50
CA ASN A 54 -17.31 -4.24 -10.21
C ASN A 54 -16.92 -4.00 -11.68
N GLU A 55 -15.64 -4.04 -11.99
CA GLU A 55 -15.06 -3.77 -13.30
C GLU A 55 -15.53 -4.73 -14.40
N ILE A 56 -15.91 -5.97 -14.03
CA ILE A 56 -16.43 -6.95 -15.01
C ILE A 56 -17.72 -6.50 -15.67
N ARG A 57 -18.52 -5.65 -15.02
CA ARG A 57 -19.79 -5.11 -15.55
C ARG A 57 -19.54 -4.15 -16.72
N TYR A 58 -18.34 -3.53 -16.76
CA TYR A 58 -17.92 -2.59 -17.80
C TYR A 58 -17.12 -3.28 -18.93
N SER A 59 -16.84 -4.58 -18.81
CA SER A 59 -16.27 -5.36 -19.89
C SER A 59 -17.31 -5.61 -20.98
N ILE A 60 -16.88 -5.62 -22.23
CA ILE A 60 -17.72 -6.00 -23.37
C ILE A 60 -17.05 -7.20 -24.05
N PRO A 61 -17.66 -8.40 -24.03
CA PRO A 61 -18.89 -8.77 -23.29
C PRO A 61 -18.69 -8.72 -21.77
N GLN A 62 -19.78 -8.57 -21.03
CA GLN A 62 -19.75 -8.65 -19.57
C GLN A 62 -19.31 -10.05 -19.13
N ILE A 63 -18.40 -10.10 -18.14
CA ILE A 63 -17.73 -11.34 -17.77
C ILE A 63 -18.57 -12.15 -16.79
N THR A 64 -18.73 -13.44 -17.10
CA THR A 64 -19.25 -14.45 -16.17
C THR A 64 -18.22 -14.68 -15.07
N THR A 65 -18.64 -14.61 -13.81
CA THR A 65 -17.76 -14.77 -12.66
C THR A 65 -18.40 -15.60 -11.54
N CYS A 66 -17.59 -16.02 -10.58
CA CYS A 66 -18.07 -16.50 -9.29
C CYS A 66 -17.87 -15.41 -8.25
N LEU A 67 -18.94 -14.89 -7.68
CA LEU A 67 -18.92 -13.87 -6.62
C LEU A 67 -18.64 -14.53 -5.27
N CYS A 68 -17.55 -14.15 -4.64
CA CYS A 68 -17.31 -14.46 -3.25
C CYS A 68 -17.79 -13.27 -2.40
N SER A 69 -18.98 -13.39 -1.79
CA SER A 69 -19.53 -12.33 -0.95
C SER A 69 -18.61 -12.05 0.24
N SER A 70 -18.05 -10.84 0.30
CA SER A 70 -17.22 -10.39 1.41
C SER A 70 -17.98 -10.38 2.74
N GLU A 71 -19.27 -10.07 2.71
CA GLU A 71 -20.15 -10.09 3.89
C GLU A 71 -20.31 -11.52 4.41
N HIS A 72 -20.60 -12.48 3.53
CA HIS A 72 -20.75 -13.89 3.91
C HIS A 72 -19.42 -14.45 4.45
N LEU A 73 -18.29 -14.10 3.82
CA LEU A 73 -16.97 -14.49 4.28
C LEU A 73 -16.68 -13.89 5.66
N ALA A 74 -16.90 -12.60 5.84
CA ALA A 74 -16.69 -11.90 7.11
C ALA A 74 -17.56 -12.49 8.24
N GLN A 75 -18.82 -12.75 7.97
CA GLN A 75 -19.72 -13.39 8.95
C GLN A 75 -19.20 -14.77 9.33
N THR A 76 -18.82 -15.60 8.36
CA THR A 76 -18.29 -16.94 8.62
C THR A 76 -17.02 -16.91 9.45
N VAL A 77 -16.11 -15.98 9.17
CA VAL A 77 -14.87 -15.77 9.94
C VAL A 77 -15.20 -15.32 11.37
N SER A 78 -16.08 -14.33 11.53
CA SER A 78 -16.49 -13.81 12.83
C SER A 78 -17.11 -14.91 13.68
N ASP A 79 -18.05 -15.65 13.15
CA ASP A 79 -18.73 -16.75 13.86
C ASP A 79 -17.74 -17.85 14.26
N THR A 80 -16.78 -18.15 13.39
CA THR A 80 -15.73 -19.14 13.69
C THR A 80 -14.85 -18.68 14.85
N ILE A 81 -14.40 -17.42 14.82
CA ILE A 81 -13.57 -16.82 15.90
C ILE A 81 -14.36 -16.82 17.23
N MET A 82 -15.62 -16.42 17.21
CA MET A 82 -16.45 -16.39 18.43
C MET A 82 -16.66 -17.79 19.00
N GLN A 83 -16.79 -18.83 18.16
CA GLN A 83 -16.83 -20.21 18.61
C GLN A 83 -15.51 -20.64 19.25
N MET A 84 -14.37 -20.31 18.65
CA MET A 84 -13.05 -20.59 19.21
C MET A 84 -12.86 -19.93 20.58
N LEU A 85 -13.19 -18.64 20.68
CA LEU A 85 -13.08 -17.87 21.93
C LEU A 85 -14.00 -18.43 23.06
N SER A 86 -15.14 -19.00 22.68
CA SER A 86 -16.05 -19.66 23.64
C SER A 86 -15.64 -21.10 24.00
N GLY A 87 -14.48 -21.57 23.52
CA GLY A 87 -13.96 -22.92 23.81
C GLY A 87 -14.68 -24.04 23.04
N ARG A 88 -15.47 -23.71 22.02
CA ARG A 88 -16.11 -24.70 21.16
C ARG A 88 -15.12 -25.26 20.13
N ALA A 89 -15.27 -26.54 19.82
CA ALA A 89 -14.50 -27.13 18.74
C ALA A 89 -14.97 -26.55 17.38
N VAL A 90 -14.03 -26.09 16.58
CA VAL A 90 -14.27 -25.61 15.22
C VAL A 90 -13.61 -26.57 14.23
N PRO A 91 -14.13 -26.72 13.02
CA PRO A 91 -13.50 -27.52 11.97
C PRO A 91 -12.15 -26.90 11.58
N GLU A 92 -11.21 -27.72 11.15
CA GLU A 92 -9.88 -27.30 10.68
C GLU A 92 -9.96 -26.35 9.47
N SER A 93 -11.00 -26.52 8.63
CA SER A 93 -11.28 -25.65 7.48
C SER A 93 -12.78 -25.43 7.31
N VAL A 94 -13.14 -24.21 6.97
CA VAL A 94 -14.52 -23.83 6.61
C VAL A 94 -14.52 -23.35 5.17
N LEU A 95 -15.36 -24.00 4.32
CA LEU A 95 -15.49 -23.63 2.92
C LEU A 95 -16.67 -22.69 2.74
N VAL A 96 -16.41 -21.52 2.14
CA VAL A 96 -17.44 -20.59 1.69
C VAL A 96 -17.67 -20.82 0.19
N VAL A 97 -18.89 -21.20 -0.19
CA VAL A 97 -19.22 -21.51 -1.59
C VAL A 97 -19.55 -20.20 -2.31
N PRO A 98 -18.83 -19.86 -3.40
CA PRO A 98 -19.13 -18.66 -4.19
C PRO A 98 -20.41 -18.84 -5.01
N GLU A 99 -21.06 -17.73 -5.35
CA GLU A 99 -22.25 -17.68 -6.21
C GLU A 99 -21.86 -17.45 -7.67
N LEU A 100 -22.36 -18.29 -8.58
CA LEU A 100 -22.13 -18.12 -10.01
C LEU A 100 -23.01 -16.98 -10.56
N GLN A 101 -22.37 -15.96 -11.11
CA GLN A 101 -23.00 -14.89 -11.88
C GLN A 101 -22.74 -15.09 -13.38
N ALA A 102 -23.66 -15.76 -14.05
CA ALA A 102 -23.56 -15.97 -15.49
C ALA A 102 -23.87 -14.67 -16.26
N SER A 103 -23.08 -14.39 -17.30
CA SER A 103 -23.19 -13.18 -18.11
C SER A 103 -22.82 -13.42 -19.57
N GLU A 104 -22.65 -12.36 -20.35
CA GLU A 104 -22.47 -12.40 -21.81
C GLU A 104 -21.28 -13.25 -22.27
N SER A 105 -20.17 -13.25 -21.51
CA SER A 105 -18.95 -13.97 -21.91
C SER A 105 -19.06 -15.50 -21.93
N CYS A 106 -20.14 -16.06 -21.36
CA CYS A 106 -20.48 -17.47 -21.50
C CYS A 106 -21.67 -17.72 -22.44
N GLY A 107 -22.23 -16.67 -23.04
CA GLY A 107 -23.40 -16.75 -23.92
C GLY A 107 -24.71 -16.59 -23.20
N CYS A 108 -24.73 -16.26 -21.92
CA CYS A 108 -25.95 -15.99 -21.15
C CYS A 108 -26.36 -14.51 -21.30
N THR A 109 -27.66 -14.27 -21.09
CA THR A 109 -28.17 -12.89 -21.03
C THR A 109 -27.88 -12.29 -19.65
N THR A 110 -27.33 -11.07 -19.62
CA THR A 110 -27.19 -10.36 -18.37
C THR A 110 -28.47 -9.66 -17.94
N SER A 111 -28.77 -9.69 -16.64
CA SER A 111 -29.89 -8.94 -16.07
C SER A 111 -29.52 -7.45 -15.82
N VAL A 112 -28.24 -7.11 -15.86
CA VAL A 112 -27.74 -5.76 -15.58
C VAL A 112 -27.64 -4.97 -16.87
N LYS A 113 -28.63 -4.10 -17.14
CA LYS A 113 -28.58 -3.12 -18.21
C LYS A 113 -27.83 -1.89 -17.66
N LEU A 114 -26.63 -1.65 -18.15
CA LEU A 114 -25.87 -0.46 -17.84
C LEU A 114 -26.36 0.72 -18.69
N ASN A 115 -26.47 1.88 -18.06
CA ASN A 115 -26.72 3.12 -18.76
C ASN A 115 -25.37 3.72 -19.19
N ALA A 116 -25.14 3.87 -20.50
CA ALA A 116 -23.87 4.38 -21.04
C ALA A 116 -23.44 5.74 -20.43
N SER A 117 -24.38 6.59 -20.04
CA SER A 117 -24.08 7.86 -19.37
C SER A 117 -23.58 7.67 -17.94
N GLU A 118 -24.14 6.71 -17.21
CA GLU A 118 -23.71 6.36 -15.85
C GLU A 118 -22.33 5.69 -15.87
N GLU A 119 -22.08 4.84 -16.86
CA GLU A 119 -20.77 4.20 -17.10
C GLU A 119 -19.68 5.23 -17.35
N LEU A 120 -19.91 6.16 -18.29
CA LEU A 120 -18.95 7.21 -18.61
C LEU A 120 -18.68 8.11 -17.40
N SER A 121 -19.73 8.43 -16.64
CA SER A 121 -19.59 9.23 -15.41
C SER A 121 -18.78 8.50 -14.35
N TYR A 122 -19.02 7.19 -14.16
CA TYR A 122 -18.26 6.37 -13.23
C TYR A 122 -16.78 6.28 -13.63
N ILE A 123 -16.50 5.98 -14.90
CA ILE A 123 -15.13 5.88 -15.43
C ILE A 123 -14.40 7.23 -15.28
N ASN A 124 -15.03 8.34 -15.68
CA ASN A 124 -14.44 9.67 -15.56
C ASN A 124 -14.17 10.06 -14.10
N ASN A 125 -15.12 9.80 -13.20
CA ASN A 125 -14.96 10.12 -11.79
C ASN A 125 -13.86 9.26 -11.15
N SER A 126 -13.79 7.97 -11.49
CA SER A 126 -12.75 7.07 -11.01
C SER A 126 -11.37 7.48 -11.52
N PHE A 127 -11.26 7.82 -12.80
CA PHE A 127 -10.01 8.29 -13.41
C PHE A 127 -9.53 9.61 -12.81
N ASN A 128 -10.41 10.60 -12.70
CA ASN A 128 -10.08 11.89 -12.10
C ASN A 128 -9.65 11.74 -10.63
N ARG A 129 -10.33 10.90 -9.87
CA ARG A 129 -9.96 10.61 -8.48
C ARG A 129 -8.57 9.99 -8.42
N TYR A 130 -8.29 9.01 -9.27
CA TYR A 130 -7.00 8.34 -9.32
C TYR A 130 -5.86 9.32 -9.62
N GLN A 131 -6.05 10.22 -10.60
CA GLN A 131 -5.07 11.25 -10.93
C GLN A 131 -4.81 12.22 -9.78
N ILE A 132 -5.87 12.67 -9.10
CA ILE A 132 -5.74 13.57 -7.94
C ILE A 132 -4.98 12.88 -6.80
N GLU A 133 -5.28 11.62 -6.51
CA GLU A 133 -4.61 10.85 -5.47
C GLU A 133 -3.12 10.62 -5.80
N GLU A 134 -2.80 10.27 -7.04
CA GLU A 134 -1.41 10.11 -7.50
C GLU A 134 -0.62 11.42 -7.38
N GLU A 135 -1.20 12.54 -7.79
CA GLU A 135 -0.58 13.85 -7.64
C GLU A 135 -0.37 14.24 -6.18
N HIS A 136 -1.33 13.94 -5.29
CA HIS A 136 -1.20 14.16 -3.86
C HIS A 136 -0.04 13.34 -3.26
N MET A 137 0.07 12.06 -3.62
CA MET A 137 1.16 11.19 -3.13
C MET A 137 2.52 11.69 -3.62
N PHE A 138 2.62 12.08 -4.88
CA PHE A 138 3.87 12.63 -5.43
C PHE A 138 4.29 13.93 -4.74
N ARG A 139 3.33 14.84 -4.50
CA ARG A 139 3.59 16.09 -3.76
C ARG A 139 4.04 15.81 -2.33
N MET A 140 3.46 14.79 -1.66
CA MET A 140 3.86 14.39 -0.32
C MET A 140 5.32 13.94 -0.28
N ILE A 141 5.73 13.05 -1.20
CA ILE A 141 7.12 12.60 -1.31
C ILE A 141 8.05 13.82 -1.49
N SER A 142 7.74 14.68 -2.45
CA SER A 142 8.58 15.84 -2.76
C SER A 142 8.77 16.75 -1.54
N ARG A 143 7.69 17.03 -0.81
CA ARG A 143 7.75 17.86 0.41
C ARG A 143 8.51 17.20 1.55
N ILE A 144 8.34 15.88 1.75
CA ILE A 144 9.12 15.15 2.76
C ILE A 144 10.62 15.20 2.45
N LEU A 145 10.99 15.13 1.16
CA LEU A 145 12.39 15.23 0.74
C LEU A 145 12.99 16.63 0.96
N GLU A 146 12.20 17.67 1.07
CA GLU A 146 12.66 19.04 1.37
C GLU A 146 12.93 19.23 2.87
N CYS A 147 12.35 18.40 3.74
CA CYS A 147 12.47 18.51 5.19
C CYS A 147 13.91 18.33 5.67
N GLN A 148 14.21 18.96 6.82
CA GLN A 148 15.50 18.84 7.51
C GLN A 148 15.45 17.79 8.62
N ASP A 149 14.31 17.59 9.27
CA ASP A 149 14.12 16.65 10.36
C ASP A 149 12.69 16.04 10.36
N PHE A 150 12.44 15.12 11.28
CA PHE A 150 11.13 14.47 11.41
C PHE A 150 10.04 15.39 11.96
N SER A 151 10.36 16.48 12.64
CA SER A 151 9.37 17.47 13.06
C SER A 151 8.78 18.20 11.85
N GLU A 152 9.63 18.55 10.87
CA GLU A 152 9.16 19.11 9.60
C GLU A 152 8.36 18.08 8.78
N VAL A 153 8.76 16.80 8.81
CA VAL A 153 8.00 15.72 8.18
C VAL A 153 6.61 15.61 8.77
N ALA A 154 6.47 15.66 10.11
CA ALA A 154 5.17 15.68 10.78
C ALA A 154 4.29 16.84 10.29
N ASN A 155 4.85 18.07 10.20
CA ASN A 155 4.14 19.24 9.68
C ASN A 155 3.72 19.10 8.20
N VAL A 156 4.46 18.32 7.42
CA VAL A 156 4.05 17.99 6.05
C VAL A 156 2.87 17.04 6.08
N LEU A 157 2.91 15.99 6.90
CA LEU A 157 1.85 14.99 7.03
C LEU A 157 0.54 15.58 7.55
N ASP A 158 0.58 16.58 8.43
CA ASP A 158 -0.61 17.31 8.93
C ASP A 158 -1.44 18.00 7.83
N LYS A 159 -0.86 18.19 6.65
CA LYS A 159 -1.56 18.78 5.50
C LYS A 159 -2.36 17.78 4.68
N TYR A 160 -2.21 16.50 5.01
CA TYR A 160 -2.95 15.40 4.41
C TYR A 160 -4.00 14.91 5.41
N ASP A 161 -5.18 14.64 4.90
CA ASP A 161 -6.33 14.22 5.71
C ASP A 161 -6.21 12.73 6.08
N PHE A 162 -5.24 12.41 6.94
CA PHE A 162 -5.10 11.09 7.52
C PHE A 162 -5.95 10.99 8.78
N TYR A 163 -6.67 9.90 8.92
CA TYR A 163 -7.49 9.64 10.09
C TYR A 163 -6.80 8.63 11.03
N ASP A 164 -6.70 9.00 12.31
CA ASP A 164 -6.08 8.17 13.36
C ASP A 164 -4.72 7.55 12.99
N MET A 165 -3.90 8.30 12.27
CA MET A 165 -2.59 7.82 11.83
C MET A 165 -1.54 8.02 12.92
N VAL A 166 -0.82 6.95 13.24
CA VAL A 166 0.40 6.96 14.04
C VAL A 166 1.53 6.35 13.23
N ILE A 167 2.67 7.01 13.22
CA ILE A 167 3.90 6.50 12.62
C ILE A 167 4.96 6.38 13.70
N ALA A 168 5.41 5.15 13.92
CA ALA A 168 6.42 4.81 14.92
C ALA A 168 7.64 4.18 14.23
N LEU A 169 8.83 4.73 14.49
CA LEU A 169 10.09 4.28 13.91
C LEU A 169 11.02 3.69 14.96
N ASN A 170 11.89 2.78 14.53
CA ASN A 170 13.04 2.37 15.33
C ASN A 170 13.89 3.59 15.69
N PRO A 171 14.36 3.73 16.94
CA PRO A 171 15.11 4.91 17.40
C PRO A 171 16.33 5.22 16.53
N GLU A 172 17.05 4.19 16.08
CA GLU A 172 18.20 4.35 15.19
C GLU A 172 17.84 5.00 13.86
N CYS A 173 16.61 4.71 13.33
CA CYS A 173 16.14 5.31 12.09
C CYS A 173 15.83 6.80 12.23
N THR A 174 15.75 7.34 13.42
CA THR A 174 15.56 8.79 13.65
C THR A 174 16.87 9.56 13.75
N ASP A 175 18.01 8.86 13.88
CA ASP A 175 19.33 9.48 13.94
C ASP A 175 19.87 9.78 12.53
N ARG A 176 20.37 11.00 12.30
CA ARG A 176 20.94 11.43 11.01
C ARG A 176 22.16 10.61 10.57
N THR A 177 22.82 9.91 11.49
CA THR A 177 23.97 9.05 11.22
C THR A 177 23.60 7.65 10.76
N PHE A 178 22.29 7.32 10.76
CA PHE A 178 21.79 6.02 10.33
C PHE A 178 21.99 5.82 8.83
N ASP A 179 22.74 4.76 8.49
CA ASP A 179 22.92 4.34 7.10
C ASP A 179 21.77 3.42 6.65
N PRO A 180 20.83 3.90 5.84
CA PRO A 180 19.69 3.10 5.41
C PRO A 180 20.06 1.99 4.41
N LEU A 181 21.28 1.98 3.87
CA LEU A 181 21.75 1.00 2.90
C LEU A 181 22.61 -0.11 3.56
N ARG A 182 23.00 0.08 4.82
CA ARG A 182 23.77 -0.93 5.55
C ARG A 182 22.87 -2.13 5.87
N LYS A 183 23.30 -3.33 5.53
CA LYS A 183 22.62 -4.55 5.99
C LYS A 183 22.71 -4.61 7.52
N HIS A 184 21.57 -4.43 8.17
CA HIS A 184 21.41 -4.69 9.59
C HIS A 184 21.16 -6.20 9.73
N SER A 185 22.04 -6.88 10.48
CA SER A 185 21.81 -8.28 10.85
C SER A 185 20.67 -8.32 11.86
N ASP A 186 19.71 -9.21 11.66
CA ASP A 186 18.61 -9.52 12.58
C ASP A 186 17.68 -8.35 12.90
N SER A 187 17.10 -7.82 11.86
CA SER A 187 16.21 -6.66 11.91
C SER A 187 14.85 -6.98 12.53
N VAL A 188 14.78 -6.92 13.83
CA VAL A 188 13.53 -6.92 14.58
C VAL A 188 13.22 -5.48 15.00
N PHE A 189 11.95 -5.11 15.08
CA PHE A 189 11.57 -3.83 15.68
C PHE A 189 12.10 -3.73 17.10
N SER A 190 12.68 -2.58 17.44
CA SER A 190 13.10 -2.26 18.80
C SER A 190 11.94 -2.39 19.77
N ASP A 191 12.22 -2.74 21.03
CA ASP A 191 11.18 -2.81 22.06
C ASP A 191 10.60 -1.43 22.40
N LEU A 192 11.38 -0.38 22.19
CA LEU A 192 10.98 1.01 22.30
C LEU A 192 11.06 1.64 20.91
N LEU A 193 9.98 2.26 20.46
CA LEU A 193 9.83 2.94 19.18
C LEU A 193 9.63 4.44 19.43
N LYS A 194 10.03 5.26 18.48
CA LYS A 194 9.79 6.70 18.50
C LYS A 194 8.61 7.06 17.61
N ILE A 195 7.59 7.68 18.21
CA ILE A 195 6.46 8.22 17.47
C ILE A 195 6.92 9.50 16.77
N ILE A 196 6.91 9.51 15.45
CA ILE A 196 7.27 10.67 14.64
C ILE A 196 6.05 11.43 14.13
N TYR A 197 4.90 10.79 14.14
CA TYR A 197 3.63 11.38 13.72
C TYR A 197 2.46 10.75 14.46
N ASN A 198 1.49 11.57 14.88
CA ASN A 198 0.24 11.14 15.49
C ASN A 198 -0.83 12.20 15.23
N THR A 199 -1.89 11.85 14.49
CA THR A 199 -3.00 12.76 14.15
C THR A 199 -3.76 13.29 15.36
N ASN A 200 -3.91 12.47 16.42
CA ASN A 200 -4.70 12.84 17.61
C ASN A 200 -3.91 13.73 18.59
N PHE A 201 -2.61 13.78 18.43
CA PHE A 201 -1.71 14.60 19.26
C PHE A 201 -0.72 15.31 18.35
N PRO A 202 -1.07 16.50 17.82
CA PRO A 202 -0.13 17.27 16.99
C PRO A 202 1.15 17.51 17.80
N MET A 203 2.16 16.78 17.42
CA MET A 203 3.46 16.75 18.09
C MET A 203 4.29 17.95 17.65
N HIS A 204 4.03 19.13 18.21
CA HIS A 204 4.84 20.32 17.95
C HIS A 204 6.32 20.07 18.35
N GLY A 205 7.04 19.35 17.49
CA GLY A 205 8.48 19.07 17.65
C GLY A 205 8.86 18.05 18.72
N ARG A 206 7.91 17.31 19.31
CA ARG A 206 8.18 16.33 20.35
C ARG A 206 8.07 14.92 19.81
N ILE A 207 9.13 14.15 19.89
CA ILE A 207 9.13 12.71 19.57
C ILE A 207 8.92 11.98 20.89
N ASP A 208 7.77 11.29 21.02
CA ASP A 208 7.47 10.47 22.19
C ASP A 208 7.87 9.01 21.97
N ASP A 209 8.23 8.33 23.05
CA ASP A 209 8.58 6.92 23.02
C ASP A 209 7.33 6.05 23.24
N MET A 210 7.23 4.95 22.51
CA MET A 210 6.17 3.97 22.62
C MET A 210 6.77 2.56 22.70
N ARG A 211 6.25 1.71 23.57
CA ARG A 211 6.62 0.29 23.53
C ARG A 211 5.96 -0.39 22.35
N LYS A 212 6.71 -1.24 21.64
CA LYS A 212 6.14 -1.99 20.51
C LYS A 212 4.96 -2.88 20.91
N SER A 213 4.90 -3.31 22.20
CA SER A 213 3.79 -4.09 22.74
C SER A 213 2.47 -3.33 22.79
N ASP A 214 2.55 -2.00 22.84
CA ASP A 214 1.36 -1.15 22.99
C ASP A 214 0.66 -0.96 21.64
N LEU A 215 1.37 -1.21 20.52
CA LEU A 215 0.92 -1.12 19.13
C LEU A 215 0.42 0.27 18.72
N HIS A 216 -0.31 0.94 19.60
CA HIS A 216 -0.84 2.28 19.41
C HIS A 216 -0.94 2.98 20.76
N PRO A 217 -0.63 4.30 20.90
CA PRO A 217 -0.68 5.00 22.17
C PRO A 217 -2.04 4.92 22.88
N ASN A 218 -3.11 4.91 22.11
CA ASN A 218 -4.50 4.90 22.60
C ASN A 218 -5.27 3.66 22.14
N LEU A 219 -4.60 2.52 21.93
CA LEU A 219 -5.23 1.31 21.37
C LEU A 219 -6.49 0.90 22.13
N LYS A 220 -6.46 0.95 23.47
CA LYS A 220 -7.59 0.55 24.30
C LYS A 220 -8.82 1.41 24.07
N ASP A 221 -8.64 2.72 24.00
CA ASP A 221 -9.73 3.68 23.79
C ASP A 221 -10.28 3.55 22.37
N MET A 222 -9.40 3.40 21.37
CA MET A 222 -9.81 3.18 20.00
C MET A 222 -10.63 1.89 19.81
N LEU A 223 -10.25 0.80 20.46
CA LEU A 223 -10.99 -0.45 20.39
C LEU A 223 -12.33 -0.43 21.13
N THR A 224 -12.51 0.52 22.06
CA THR A 224 -13.77 0.65 22.84
C THR A 224 -14.70 1.72 22.29
N GLU A 225 -14.19 2.75 21.67
CA GLU A 225 -14.94 3.94 21.21
C GLU A 225 -15.20 3.95 19.70
N HIS A 226 -14.37 3.24 18.92
CA HIS A 226 -14.45 3.21 17.47
C HIS A 226 -14.74 1.80 16.95
N GLU A 227 -15.67 1.72 16.00
CA GLU A 227 -16.01 0.47 15.31
C GLU A 227 -15.18 0.26 14.03
N GLU A 228 -14.31 1.22 13.67
CA GLU A 228 -13.52 1.18 12.46
C GLU A 228 -12.32 0.22 12.59
N PRO A 229 -11.97 -0.46 11.49
CA PRO A 229 -10.81 -1.34 11.49
C PRO A 229 -9.50 -0.56 11.55
N LEU A 230 -8.55 -1.04 12.36
CA LEU A 230 -7.19 -0.53 12.43
C LEU A 230 -6.27 -1.30 11.48
N PHE A 231 -5.49 -0.58 10.68
CA PHE A 231 -4.51 -1.15 9.77
C PHE A 231 -3.11 -0.93 10.34
N PHE A 232 -2.39 -2.04 10.55
CA PHE A 232 -0.99 -2.04 10.97
C PHE A 232 -0.12 -2.49 9.81
N LEU A 233 0.77 -1.63 9.36
CA LEU A 233 1.63 -1.88 8.21
C LEU A 233 3.08 -1.57 8.54
N SER A 234 3.98 -2.47 8.14
CA SER A 234 5.40 -2.25 8.36
C SER A 234 5.97 -1.22 7.38
N LEU A 235 6.83 -0.36 7.90
CA LEU A 235 7.64 0.56 7.11
C LEU A 235 9.02 -0.06 6.90
N ASN A 236 9.34 -0.32 5.62
CA ASN A 236 10.59 -0.95 5.21
C ASN A 236 11.20 -0.19 4.05
N TYR A 237 12.51 -0.04 4.07
CA TYR A 237 13.24 0.53 2.94
C TYR A 237 14.41 -0.37 2.58
N MET A 238 14.44 -0.85 1.33
CA MET A 238 15.48 -1.74 0.80
C MET A 238 15.76 -2.98 1.69
N GLY A 239 14.71 -3.53 2.31
CA GLY A 239 14.81 -4.68 3.21
C GLY A 239 15.21 -4.35 4.65
N VAL A 240 15.37 -3.07 4.98
CA VAL A 240 15.62 -2.60 6.35
C VAL A 240 14.29 -2.19 6.97
N PRO A 241 13.82 -2.82 8.07
CA PRO A 241 12.62 -2.42 8.77
C PRO A 241 12.88 -1.12 9.53
N MET A 242 12.16 -0.08 9.16
CA MET A 242 12.28 1.22 9.81
C MET A 242 11.32 1.39 10.97
N GLY A 243 10.16 0.76 10.92
CA GLY A 243 9.11 0.91 11.90
C GLY A 243 7.77 0.42 11.37
N PHE A 244 6.68 0.98 11.89
CA PHE A 244 5.35 0.70 11.38
C PHE A 244 4.48 1.96 11.38
N LEU A 245 3.40 1.89 10.64
CA LEU A 245 2.31 2.84 10.70
C LEU A 245 1.03 2.12 11.11
N CYS A 246 0.20 2.81 11.89
CA CYS A 246 -1.15 2.40 12.23
C CYS A 246 -2.09 3.53 11.83
N PHE A 247 -3.22 3.20 11.22
CA PHE A 247 -4.25 4.17 10.89
C PHE A 247 -5.61 3.50 10.70
N SER A 248 -6.67 4.31 10.71
CA SER A 248 -8.02 3.88 10.37
C SER A 248 -8.60 4.74 9.25
N TYR A 249 -9.82 4.46 8.84
CA TYR A 249 -10.59 5.26 7.90
C TYR A 249 -11.94 5.60 8.56
N HIS A 250 -12.35 6.85 8.51
CA HIS A 250 -13.63 7.29 9.07
C HIS A 250 -14.83 6.58 8.43
N ASN A 251 -14.76 6.30 7.14
CA ASN A 251 -15.73 5.47 6.42
C ASN A 251 -14.94 4.44 5.60
N TYR A 252 -14.87 3.23 6.12
CA TYR A 252 -14.15 2.16 5.43
C TYR A 252 -14.95 1.63 4.25
N ASP A 253 -14.30 1.59 3.09
CA ASP A 253 -14.77 0.92 1.89
C ASP A 253 -13.63 0.17 1.19
N ILE A 254 -13.96 -0.62 0.18
CA ILE A 254 -12.97 -1.40 -0.57
C ILE A 254 -11.94 -0.50 -1.29
N GLN A 255 -12.31 0.73 -1.67
CA GLN A 255 -11.39 1.67 -2.31
C GLN A 255 -10.35 2.16 -1.31
N ASN A 256 -10.75 2.41 -0.06
CA ASN A 256 -9.85 2.77 1.03
C ASN A 256 -8.87 1.64 1.32
N TYR A 257 -9.28 0.38 1.21
CA TYR A 257 -8.37 -0.76 1.34
C TYR A 257 -7.23 -0.70 0.30
N TYR A 258 -7.53 -0.41 -0.95
CA TYR A 258 -6.49 -0.26 -1.99
C TYR A 258 -5.56 0.93 -1.73
N LYS A 259 -6.09 2.05 -1.22
CA LYS A 259 -5.29 3.22 -0.82
C LYS A 259 -4.28 2.89 0.28
N THR A 260 -4.61 1.97 1.17
CA THR A 260 -3.75 1.53 2.27
C THR A 260 -2.36 1.13 1.76
N PHE A 261 -2.29 0.30 0.73
CA PHE A 261 -1.01 -0.13 0.15
C PHE A 261 -0.29 1.00 -0.57
N GLN A 262 -1.02 1.88 -1.25
CA GLN A 262 -0.46 3.03 -1.93
C GLN A 262 0.17 4.03 -0.94
N ILE A 263 -0.53 4.37 0.13
CA ILE A 263 -0.02 5.23 1.22
C ILE A 263 1.24 4.61 1.82
N THR A 264 1.20 3.32 2.16
CA THR A 264 2.35 2.61 2.76
C THR A 264 3.55 2.60 1.84
N SER A 265 3.36 2.28 0.56
CA SER A 265 4.44 2.29 -0.45
C SER A 265 5.04 3.68 -0.63
N THR A 266 4.19 4.71 -0.64
CA THR A 266 4.59 6.11 -0.75
C THR A 266 5.42 6.54 0.45
N LEU A 267 4.97 6.24 1.67
CA LEU A 267 5.68 6.57 2.89
C LEU A 267 7.00 5.79 3.01
N ASN A 268 7.03 4.52 2.63
CA ASN A 268 8.27 3.74 2.55
C ASN A 268 9.30 4.41 1.67
N THR A 269 8.90 4.82 0.47
CA THR A 269 9.77 5.49 -0.49
C THR A 269 10.22 6.86 0.04
N ALA A 270 9.29 7.66 0.55
CA ALA A 270 9.58 8.99 1.06
C ALA A 270 10.54 8.98 2.24
N PHE A 271 10.27 8.14 3.24
CA PHE A 271 11.14 8.05 4.44
C PHE A 271 12.50 7.45 4.12
N GLY A 272 12.54 6.42 3.28
CA GLY A 272 13.81 5.84 2.86
C GLY A 272 14.69 6.85 2.11
N ALA A 273 14.11 7.57 1.15
CA ALA A 273 14.81 8.60 0.40
C ALA A 273 15.20 9.80 1.29
N PHE A 274 14.31 10.22 2.19
CA PHE A 274 14.61 11.26 3.18
C PHE A 274 15.81 10.86 4.05
N ARG A 275 15.83 9.63 4.58
CA ARG A 275 16.94 9.13 5.41
C ARG A 275 18.23 9.01 4.61
N SER A 276 18.17 8.55 3.38
CA SER A 276 19.35 8.50 2.49
C SER A 276 19.93 9.89 2.26
N LYS A 277 19.09 10.91 2.03
CA LYS A 277 19.53 12.31 1.91
C LYS A 277 20.20 12.82 3.20
N GLN A 278 19.60 12.55 4.38
CA GLN A 278 20.15 12.95 5.67
C GLN A 278 21.53 12.31 5.91
N TYR A 279 21.66 11.04 5.63
CA TYR A 279 22.91 10.32 5.77
C TYR A 279 23.98 10.83 4.80
N GLN A 280 23.64 11.10 3.55
CA GLN A 280 24.56 11.72 2.58
C GLN A 280 25.03 13.10 3.06
N HIS A 281 24.13 13.91 3.61
CA HIS A 281 24.50 15.21 4.16
C HIS A 281 25.48 15.07 5.34
N TYR A 282 25.18 14.15 6.26
CA TYR A 282 26.09 13.83 7.36
C TYR A 282 27.47 13.39 6.87
N LEU A 283 27.55 12.52 5.86
CA LEU A 283 28.84 12.09 5.29
C LEU A 283 29.59 13.27 4.65
N THR A 284 28.89 14.16 3.96
CA THR A 284 29.50 15.35 3.36
C THR A 284 30.08 16.27 4.42
N GLU A 285 29.34 16.54 5.51
CA GLU A 285 29.84 17.32 6.65
C GLU A 285 31.09 16.66 7.24
N LYS A 286 31.10 15.34 7.40
CA LYS A 286 32.27 14.61 7.94
C LYS A 286 33.48 14.68 7.02
N ILE A 287 33.27 14.55 5.72
CA ILE A 287 34.33 14.69 4.72
C ILE A 287 34.90 16.13 4.78
N GLU A 288 34.06 17.15 4.82
CA GLU A 288 34.51 18.54 4.93
C GLU A 288 35.28 18.78 6.22
N GLU A 289 34.82 18.23 7.36
CA GLU A 289 35.55 18.31 8.63
C GLU A 289 36.94 17.69 8.52
N MET A 290 37.05 16.49 7.93
CA MET A 290 38.35 15.82 7.70
C MET A 290 39.27 16.62 6.77
N TYR A 291 38.72 17.30 5.75
CA TYR A 291 39.52 18.15 4.87
C TYR A 291 39.97 19.46 5.52
N ARG A 292 39.26 19.94 6.54
CA ARG A 292 39.57 21.21 7.22
C ARG A 292 40.46 21.05 8.42
N CYS A 293 40.49 19.88 9.06
CA CYS A 293 41.21 19.60 10.28
C CYS A 293 42.46 18.74 10.03
N ASP A 294 43.48 18.92 10.85
CA ASP A 294 44.64 18.04 10.94
C ASP A 294 44.26 16.75 11.67
N GLY A 295 44.59 15.58 11.11
CA GLY A 295 44.17 14.27 11.62
C GLY A 295 44.71 13.88 13.00
N LEU A 296 45.76 14.56 13.48
CA LEU A 296 46.40 14.29 14.79
C LEU A 296 45.96 15.27 15.87
N THR A 297 45.85 16.52 15.51
CA THR A 297 45.61 17.61 16.48
C THR A 297 44.15 18.07 16.51
N HIS A 298 43.33 17.67 15.53
CA HIS A 298 41.98 18.15 15.28
C HIS A 298 41.84 19.69 15.14
N LEU A 299 42.96 20.40 14.98
CA LEU A 299 42.99 21.82 14.67
C LEU A 299 42.82 22.06 13.17
N LEU A 300 42.40 23.27 12.78
CA LEU A 300 42.35 23.65 11.39
C LEU A 300 43.69 23.43 10.69
N ASN A 301 43.67 22.73 9.58
CA ASN A 301 44.89 22.53 8.79
C ASN A 301 45.30 23.81 8.04
N ARG A 302 46.50 23.79 7.47
CA ARG A 302 47.11 24.98 6.80
C ARG A 302 46.23 25.48 5.63
N ALA A 303 45.52 24.60 4.93
CA ALA A 303 44.64 24.98 3.82
C ALA A 303 43.38 25.71 4.32
N ALA A 304 42.75 25.20 5.38
CA ALA A 304 41.59 25.83 6.00
C ALA A 304 41.93 27.19 6.61
N LEU A 305 43.10 27.32 7.24
CA LEU A 305 43.59 28.61 7.78
C LEU A 305 43.83 29.65 6.69
N LYS A 306 44.39 29.27 5.54
CA LYS A 306 44.58 30.17 4.39
C LYS A 306 43.29 30.68 3.79
N ASN A 307 42.21 29.90 3.85
CA ASN A 307 40.89 30.31 3.35
C ASN A 307 40.14 31.24 4.33
N LEU A 308 40.49 31.21 5.61
CA LEU A 308 39.91 32.09 6.62
C LEU A 308 40.62 33.43 6.73
N TYR A 309 41.92 33.46 6.39
CA TYR A 309 42.78 34.66 6.44
C TYR A 309 43.51 34.78 5.10
N PRO A 310 42.80 35.29 4.06
CA PRO A 310 43.39 35.50 2.73
C PRO A 310 44.53 36.50 2.71
#